data_98d6c510950f52436a96f67c624a9fa6
#
_entry.id   98d6c510950f52436a96f67c624a9fa6
#
_cell.length_a   1.000
_cell.length_b   1.000
_cell.length_c   1.000
_cell.angle_alpha   90.00
_cell.angle_beta   90.00
_cell.angle_gamma   90.00
#
_symmetry.space_group_name_H-M   'P 1'
#
loop_
_entity.id
_entity.type
_entity.pdbx_description
1 polymer ?
#
loop_
_entity_poly.entity_id
_entity_poly.type
_entity_poly.pdbx_seq_one_letter_code
_entity_poly.pdbx_strand_id
1 'polypeptide(L)'
;MQESQIIKILNENELSEIEVLKKDDDFVLINFYFDFDKDVLDAAKAYSNEESNLEEYSKEWYNEYYFPYLYDFANDEVLEIIEEIIEELGIEGEMMAIQMTEKTSDYVQFMALFTEEDSNISIEEVVKDYMSK
;
A
#
# COMPACT_ATOMS: atom_id res chain seq x y z
N MET A 1 1.88 -18.54 -11.86
CA MET A 1 2.24 -17.93 -10.58
C MET A 1 1.14 -18.20 -9.53
N GLN A 2 1.46 -18.14 -8.25
CA GLN A 2 0.57 -18.55 -7.16
C GLN A 2 -0.42 -17.44 -6.77
N GLU A 3 -1.14 -16.93 -7.75
CA GLU A 3 -2.07 -15.80 -7.60
C GLU A 3 -3.12 -16.01 -6.51
N SER A 4 -3.77 -17.16 -6.49
CA SER A 4 -4.85 -17.41 -5.52
C SER A 4 -4.32 -17.48 -4.09
N GLN A 5 -3.10 -17.94 -3.89
CA GLN A 5 -2.47 -17.99 -2.57
C GLN A 5 -2.07 -16.59 -2.10
N ILE A 6 -1.59 -15.75 -3.03
CA ILE A 6 -1.28 -14.36 -2.73
C ILE A 6 -2.55 -13.64 -2.25
N ILE A 7 -3.63 -13.77 -3.03
CA ILE A 7 -4.91 -13.13 -2.69
C ILE A 7 -5.44 -13.62 -1.36
N LYS A 8 -5.29 -14.91 -1.07
CA LYS A 8 -5.72 -15.48 0.20
C LYS A 8 -5.00 -14.82 1.39
N ILE A 9 -3.68 -14.66 1.30
CA ILE A 9 -2.91 -14.03 2.37
C ILE A 9 -3.31 -12.56 2.53
N LEU A 10 -3.51 -11.83 1.44
CA LEU A 10 -3.96 -10.45 1.50
C LEU A 10 -5.32 -10.33 2.20
N ASN A 11 -6.26 -11.22 1.86
CA ASN A 11 -7.58 -11.25 2.51
C ASN A 11 -7.50 -11.60 3.99
N GLU A 12 -6.64 -12.54 4.36
CA GLU A 12 -6.47 -12.94 5.76
C GLU A 12 -5.92 -11.80 6.62
N ASN A 13 -5.23 -10.84 6.00
CA ASN A 13 -4.70 -9.67 6.68
C ASN A 13 -5.61 -8.45 6.57
N GLU A 14 -6.87 -8.68 6.22
CA GLU A 14 -7.92 -7.66 6.22
C GLU A 14 -7.73 -6.49 5.24
N LEU A 15 -6.93 -6.71 4.19
CA LEU A 15 -6.81 -5.72 3.12
C LEU A 15 -8.07 -5.75 2.27
N SER A 16 -8.46 -4.61 1.72
CA SER A 16 -9.71 -4.49 0.95
C SER A 16 -9.46 -4.10 -0.50
N GLU A 17 -10.51 -4.16 -1.31
CA GLU A 17 -10.47 -3.79 -2.72
C GLU A 17 -9.34 -4.49 -3.48
N ILE A 18 -9.15 -5.78 -3.20
CA ILE A 18 -8.10 -6.58 -3.81
C ILE A 18 -8.46 -6.91 -5.25
N GLU A 19 -7.64 -6.46 -6.20
CA GLU A 19 -7.90 -6.62 -7.61
C GLU A 19 -6.62 -6.90 -8.38
N VAL A 20 -6.63 -7.91 -9.23
CA VAL A 20 -5.52 -8.19 -10.12
C VAL A 20 -5.61 -7.23 -11.31
N LEU A 21 -4.63 -6.35 -11.46
CA LEU A 21 -4.60 -5.35 -12.52
C LEU A 21 -3.96 -5.87 -13.79
N LYS A 22 -2.92 -6.68 -13.64
CA LYS A 22 -2.18 -7.23 -14.76
C LYS A 22 -1.47 -8.50 -14.31
N LYS A 23 -1.38 -9.48 -15.19
CA LYS A 23 -0.63 -10.69 -14.88
C LYS A 23 -0.02 -11.30 -16.14
N ASP A 24 1.06 -12.02 -15.92
CA ASP A 24 1.77 -12.77 -16.95
C ASP A 24 2.30 -14.04 -16.28
N ASP A 25 3.00 -14.89 -17.02
CA ASP A 25 3.57 -16.10 -16.44
C ASP A 25 4.57 -15.80 -15.33
N ASP A 26 5.29 -14.67 -15.42
CA ASP A 26 6.37 -14.32 -14.51
C ASP A 26 5.99 -13.33 -13.42
N PHE A 27 4.82 -12.70 -13.50
CA PHE A 27 4.45 -11.68 -12.53
C PHE A 27 2.94 -11.51 -12.39
N VAL A 28 2.54 -10.89 -11.27
CA VAL A 28 1.17 -10.42 -11.04
C VAL A 28 1.22 -9.07 -10.36
N LEU A 29 0.45 -8.12 -10.88
CA LEU A 29 0.31 -6.78 -10.29
C LEU A 29 -1.07 -6.71 -9.64
N ILE A 30 -1.10 -6.44 -8.35
CA ILE A 30 -2.33 -6.44 -7.56
C ILE A 30 -2.52 -5.08 -6.89
N ASN A 31 -3.74 -4.57 -6.97
CA ASN A 31 -4.17 -3.37 -6.26
C ASN A 31 -4.88 -3.80 -4.97
N PHE A 32 -4.68 -3.07 -3.90
CA PHE A 32 -5.45 -3.25 -2.68
C PHE A 32 -5.42 -1.99 -1.84
N TYR A 33 -6.34 -1.90 -0.86
CA TYR A 33 -6.42 -0.78 0.07
C TYR A 33 -6.07 -1.26 1.47
N PHE A 34 -5.31 -0.43 2.17
CA PHE A 34 -5.11 -0.57 3.61
C PHE A 34 -6.03 0.44 4.29
N ASP A 35 -7.04 -0.05 5.00
CA ASP A 35 -8.01 0.80 5.68
C ASP A 35 -7.54 1.12 7.09
N PHE A 36 -7.59 2.39 7.48
CA PHE A 36 -7.23 2.79 8.83
C PHE A 36 -8.43 2.64 9.75
N ASP A 37 -8.22 2.12 10.96
CA ASP A 37 -9.28 2.17 11.94
C ASP A 37 -9.29 3.54 12.63
N LYS A 38 -10.34 3.78 13.37
CA LYS A 38 -10.55 5.08 14.01
C LYS A 38 -9.43 5.46 14.97
N ASP A 39 -8.89 4.49 15.70
CA ASP A 39 -7.83 4.75 16.68
C ASP A 39 -6.57 5.27 16.02
N VAL A 40 -6.21 4.72 14.85
CA VAL A 40 -5.04 5.18 14.10
C VAL A 40 -5.27 6.58 13.56
N LEU A 41 -6.46 6.85 13.03
CA LEU A 41 -6.79 8.19 12.51
C LEU A 41 -6.78 9.23 13.62
N ASP A 42 -7.32 8.90 14.79
CA ASP A 42 -7.33 9.80 15.93
C ASP A 42 -5.90 10.08 16.42
N ALA A 43 -5.05 9.07 16.44
CA ALA A 43 -3.65 9.23 16.84
C ALA A 43 -2.88 10.12 15.87
N ALA A 44 -3.11 9.94 14.57
CA ALA A 44 -2.49 10.77 13.53
C ALA A 44 -2.90 12.23 13.67
N LYS A 45 -4.16 12.47 13.96
CA LYS A 45 -4.71 13.81 14.15
C LYS A 45 -4.11 14.49 15.39
N ALA A 46 -4.05 13.75 16.50
CA ALA A 46 -3.46 14.27 17.73
C ALA A 46 -1.99 14.63 17.55
N TYR A 47 -1.24 13.74 16.90
CA TYR A 47 0.17 13.99 16.58
C TYR A 47 0.33 15.24 15.74
N SER A 48 -0.47 15.37 14.69
CA SER A 48 -0.37 16.49 13.74
C SER A 48 -0.70 17.81 14.42
N ASN A 49 -1.70 17.84 15.31
CA ASN A 49 -2.06 19.04 16.04
C ASN A 49 -1.00 19.45 17.06
N GLU A 50 -0.39 18.47 17.73
CA GLU A 50 0.62 18.73 18.75
C GLU A 50 1.95 19.19 18.15
N GLU A 51 2.39 18.54 17.07
CA GLU A 51 3.72 18.76 16.53
C GLU A 51 3.80 19.92 15.55
N SER A 52 2.70 20.23 14.85
CA SER A 52 2.77 21.19 13.76
C SER A 52 2.59 22.64 14.15
N ASN A 53 1.81 22.91 15.16
CA ASN A 53 1.35 24.27 15.48
C ASN A 53 0.63 24.95 14.30
N LEU A 54 0.17 24.16 13.33
CA LEU A 54 -0.57 24.63 12.18
C LEU A 54 -2.06 24.50 12.43
N GLU A 55 -2.85 25.19 11.63
CA GLU A 55 -4.29 25.07 11.68
C GLU A 55 -4.71 23.66 11.21
N GLU A 56 -5.55 22.99 12.00
CA GLU A 56 -6.08 21.67 11.67
C GLU A 56 -6.76 21.71 10.30
N TYR A 57 -6.49 20.70 9.49
CA TYR A 57 -7.01 20.55 8.12
C TYR A 57 -6.45 21.54 7.10
N SER A 58 -5.41 22.31 7.43
CA SER A 58 -4.73 23.13 6.44
C SER A 58 -3.91 22.23 5.52
N LYS A 59 -3.59 22.74 4.33
CA LYS A 59 -2.82 21.98 3.34
C LYS A 59 -1.48 21.49 3.89
N GLU A 60 -0.75 22.36 4.61
CA GLU A 60 0.53 22.00 5.21
C GLU A 60 0.37 20.95 6.31
N TRP A 61 -0.72 21.08 7.11
CA TRP A 61 -1.04 20.13 8.15
C TRP A 61 -1.21 18.72 7.56
N TYR A 62 -1.97 18.58 6.47
CA TYR A 62 -2.13 17.30 5.79
C TYR A 62 -0.83 16.79 5.20
N ASN A 63 -0.16 17.63 4.40
CA ASN A 63 0.97 17.17 3.59
C ASN A 63 2.24 16.92 4.38
N GLU A 64 2.48 17.68 5.45
CA GLU A 64 3.72 17.58 6.22
C GLU A 64 3.60 16.77 7.50
N TYR A 65 2.40 16.54 8.01
CA TYR A 65 2.21 15.84 9.30
C TYR A 65 1.24 14.67 9.23
N TYR A 66 0.01 14.92 8.80
CA TYR A 66 -1.04 13.91 8.86
C TYR A 66 -0.81 12.75 7.89
N PHE A 67 -0.62 13.06 6.62
CA PHE A 67 -0.38 12.02 5.60
C PHE A 67 0.92 11.26 5.85
N PRO A 68 2.06 11.91 6.13
CA PRO A 68 3.28 11.16 6.44
C PRO A 68 3.13 10.19 7.60
N TYR A 69 2.42 10.58 8.65
CA TYR A 69 2.14 9.70 9.77
C TYR A 69 1.38 8.44 9.31
N LEU A 70 0.32 8.65 8.53
CA LEU A 70 -0.51 7.55 8.03
C LEU A 70 0.24 6.66 7.04
N TYR A 71 1.05 7.26 6.16
CA TYR A 71 1.88 6.49 5.23
C TYR A 71 2.88 5.60 5.96
N ASP A 72 3.55 6.14 6.97
CA ASP A 72 4.52 5.36 7.74
C ASP A 72 3.84 4.17 8.41
N PHE A 73 2.68 4.39 9.00
CA PHE A 73 1.93 3.31 9.64
C PHE A 73 1.53 2.25 8.62
N ALA A 74 0.91 2.68 7.52
CA ALA A 74 0.45 1.75 6.48
C ALA A 74 1.60 1.00 5.82
N ASN A 75 2.70 1.69 5.53
CA ASN A 75 3.86 1.07 4.91
C ASN A 75 4.45 -0.03 5.79
N ASP A 76 4.57 0.22 7.09
CA ASP A 76 5.11 -0.78 8.02
C ASP A 76 4.22 -2.02 8.08
N GLU A 77 2.90 -1.83 8.17
CA GLU A 77 1.95 -2.93 8.24
C GLU A 77 1.91 -3.73 6.93
N VAL A 78 1.85 -3.03 5.80
CA VAL A 78 1.79 -3.69 4.49
C VAL A 78 3.10 -4.39 4.17
N LEU A 79 4.23 -3.79 4.51
CA LEU A 79 5.53 -4.41 4.27
C LEU A 79 5.64 -5.77 4.98
N GLU A 80 5.15 -5.87 6.21
CA GLU A 80 5.14 -7.15 6.93
C GLU A 80 4.32 -8.20 6.18
N ILE A 81 3.19 -7.80 5.61
CA ILE A 81 2.33 -8.70 4.84
C ILE A 81 3.04 -9.15 3.55
N ILE A 82 3.68 -8.22 2.86
CA ILE A 82 4.42 -8.53 1.63
C ILE A 82 5.58 -9.50 1.95
N GLU A 83 6.29 -9.27 3.04
CA GLU A 83 7.39 -10.16 3.46
C GLU A 83 6.89 -11.55 3.80
N GLU A 84 5.72 -11.68 4.43
CA GLU A 84 5.10 -12.97 4.70
C GLU A 84 4.82 -13.73 3.40
N ILE A 85 4.29 -13.04 2.39
CA ILE A 85 4.02 -13.65 1.08
C ILE A 85 5.30 -14.12 0.41
N ILE A 86 6.32 -13.27 0.43
CA ILE A 86 7.63 -13.59 -0.16
C ILE A 86 8.21 -14.85 0.47
N GLU A 87 8.19 -14.93 1.79
CA GLU A 87 8.74 -16.07 2.51
C GLU A 87 7.93 -17.35 2.29
N GLU A 88 6.61 -17.27 2.41
CA GLU A 88 5.76 -18.47 2.27
C GLU A 88 5.76 -19.06 0.87
N LEU A 89 5.78 -18.21 -0.14
CA LEU A 89 5.62 -18.66 -1.52
C LEU A 89 6.94 -18.75 -2.29
N GLY A 90 8.04 -18.29 -1.70
CA GLY A 90 9.35 -18.35 -2.36
C GLY A 90 9.43 -17.48 -3.62
N ILE A 91 8.84 -16.31 -3.57
CA ILE A 91 8.80 -15.36 -4.69
C ILE A 91 9.37 -14.02 -4.25
N GLU A 92 9.43 -13.07 -5.17
CA GLU A 92 9.84 -11.71 -4.86
C GLU A 92 8.64 -10.77 -4.90
N GLY A 93 8.73 -9.64 -4.21
CA GLY A 93 7.64 -8.68 -4.17
C GLY A 93 8.13 -7.27 -3.96
N GLU A 94 7.45 -6.32 -4.56
CA GLU A 94 7.67 -4.90 -4.38
C GLU A 94 6.32 -4.23 -4.19
N MET A 95 6.28 -3.10 -3.51
CA MET A 95 5.04 -2.37 -3.32
C MET A 95 5.22 -0.88 -3.57
N MET A 96 4.12 -0.21 -3.88
CA MET A 96 4.07 1.21 -4.15
C MET A 96 2.80 1.77 -3.53
N ALA A 97 2.91 2.85 -2.74
CA ALA A 97 1.74 3.54 -2.20
C ALA A 97 1.29 4.63 -3.17
N ILE A 98 -0.01 4.75 -3.33
CA ILE A 98 -0.59 5.79 -4.17
C ILE A 98 -0.84 7.01 -3.29
N GLN A 99 -0.66 8.21 -3.84
CA GLN A 99 -0.81 9.44 -3.08
C GLN A 99 -2.19 9.60 -2.47
N MET A 100 -2.22 9.90 -1.17
CA MET A 100 -3.46 10.20 -0.44
C MET A 100 -3.94 11.61 -0.76
N THR A 101 -5.26 11.79 -0.67
CA THR A 101 -5.87 13.12 -0.79
C THR A 101 -6.77 13.34 0.44
N GLU A 102 -7.21 14.57 0.65
CA GLU A 102 -8.10 14.89 1.77
C GLU A 102 -9.41 14.08 1.73
N LYS A 103 -9.86 13.76 0.52
CA LYS A 103 -11.09 12.97 0.33
C LYS A 103 -10.91 11.48 0.54
N THR A 104 -9.66 11.00 0.45
CA THR A 104 -9.34 9.57 0.56
C THR A 104 -8.35 9.32 1.69
N SER A 105 -8.57 10.00 2.83
CA SER A 105 -7.66 9.90 3.98
C SER A 105 -7.96 8.75 4.93
N ASP A 106 -9.01 7.98 4.66
CA ASP A 106 -9.40 6.83 5.49
C ASP A 106 -8.63 5.55 5.12
N TYR A 107 -7.92 5.56 3.99
CA TYR A 107 -7.20 4.40 3.50
C TYR A 107 -6.02 4.82 2.64
N VAL A 108 -5.10 3.90 2.44
CA VAL A 108 -4.02 4.06 1.46
C VAL A 108 -4.17 2.99 0.39
N GLN A 109 -4.15 3.40 -0.86
CA GLN A 109 -4.15 2.48 -1.98
C GLN A 109 -2.72 2.05 -2.27
N PHE A 110 -2.53 0.75 -2.42
CA PHE A 110 -1.24 0.18 -2.76
C PHE A 110 -1.33 -0.61 -4.05
N MET A 111 -0.23 -0.64 -4.77
CA MET A 111 -0.03 -1.61 -5.84
C MET A 111 1.16 -2.46 -5.44
N ALA A 112 1.03 -3.76 -5.56
CA ALA A 112 2.12 -4.70 -5.26
C ALA A 112 2.39 -5.56 -6.47
N LEU A 113 3.67 -5.72 -6.78
CA LEU A 113 4.11 -6.57 -7.87
C LEU A 113 4.79 -7.78 -7.26
N PHE A 114 4.30 -8.97 -7.59
CA PHE A 114 4.94 -10.22 -7.19
C PHE A 114 5.53 -10.86 -8.44
N THR A 115 6.77 -11.32 -8.35
CA THR A 115 7.49 -11.90 -9.48
C THR A 115 8.13 -13.23 -9.08
N GLU A 116 8.39 -14.06 -10.10
CA GLU A 116 9.13 -15.27 -9.87
C GLU A 116 10.57 -14.90 -9.47
N GLU A 117 11.20 -15.78 -8.69
CA GLU A 117 12.59 -15.59 -8.29
C GLU A 117 13.49 -15.45 -9.53
N ASP A 118 14.46 -14.54 -9.42
CA ASP A 118 15.41 -14.23 -10.51
C ASP A 118 14.80 -13.46 -11.69
N SER A 119 13.59 -12.94 -11.55
CA SER A 119 13.00 -12.04 -12.53
C SER A 119 13.64 -10.66 -12.44
N ASN A 120 13.82 -9.99 -13.58
CA ASN A 120 14.36 -8.61 -13.61
C ASN A 120 13.26 -7.57 -13.84
N ILE A 121 12.03 -7.94 -13.54
CA ILE A 121 10.87 -7.05 -13.73
C ILE A 121 10.73 -6.13 -12.51
N SER A 122 10.59 -4.81 -12.72
CA SER A 122 10.39 -3.87 -11.64
C SER A 122 8.96 -3.37 -11.59
N ILE A 123 8.51 -3.00 -10.38
CA ILE A 123 7.16 -2.47 -10.19
C ILE A 123 6.96 -1.18 -10.99
N GLU A 124 7.99 -0.33 -11.05
CA GLU A 124 7.89 0.93 -11.79
C GLU A 124 7.58 0.71 -13.26
N GLU A 125 8.25 -0.26 -13.88
CA GLU A 125 8.03 -0.59 -15.29
C GLU A 125 6.63 -1.13 -15.54
N VAL A 126 6.18 -2.03 -14.69
CA VAL A 126 4.86 -2.66 -14.85
C VAL A 126 3.75 -1.65 -14.63
N VAL A 127 3.86 -0.83 -13.58
CA VAL A 127 2.86 0.21 -13.28
C VAL A 127 2.80 1.24 -14.40
N LYS A 128 3.96 1.67 -14.89
CA LYS A 128 4.03 2.63 -15.99
C LYS A 128 3.33 2.08 -17.24
N ASP A 129 3.60 0.84 -17.58
CA ASP A 129 2.97 0.17 -18.72
C ASP A 129 1.45 0.06 -18.53
N TYR A 130 1.03 -0.34 -17.33
CA TYR A 130 -0.39 -0.44 -17.00
C TYR A 130 -1.10 0.91 -17.10
N MET A 131 -0.50 1.96 -16.56
CA MET A 131 -1.10 3.30 -16.52
C MET A 131 -1.11 4.00 -17.87
N SER A 132 -0.29 3.56 -18.81
CA SER A 132 -0.22 4.16 -20.15
C SER A 132 -1.29 3.64 -21.13
N LYS A 133 -2.10 2.70 -20.71
CA LYS A 133 -3.16 2.12 -21.55
C LYS A 133 -4.51 2.77 -21.36
#